data_e070121d32fdc33ece6c057ee7ed28b0
#
_entry.id   e070121d32fdc33ece6c057ee7ed28b0
#
_cell.length_a   1.000
_cell.length_b   1.000
_cell.length_c   1.000
_cell.angle_alpha   90.00
_cell.angle_beta   90.00
_cell.angle_gamma   90.00
#
_symmetry.space_group_name_H-M   'P 1'
#
loop_
_entity.id
_entity.type
_entity.pdbx_description
1 polymer ?
#
loop_
_entity_poly.entity_id
_entity_poly.type
_entity_poly.pdbx_seq_one_letter_code
_entity_poly.pdbx_strand_id
1 'polypeptide(L)'
;SWSFQRDKRVLSWCRNKGIEWAEYPHNGVVRRLGSRDEWKRRRDKRMKEPLSDAPFFSEGIQFGGEIPQLEDLGFHPRKLAMRPVPGEDAAIERLESFLSHRGREYRRGISSPTLSVKHGSGLSPYFSSGCLSMRRAVQETTSRIRWIRENRSVIQGPDDWVKSLSSFRRRLAWRCHFIQKMEMEPNLDLVAQNPVIDRNLRRELDDDRFERWKDGNTGWPL
;
A
#
# COMPACT_ATOMS: atom_id res chain seq x y z
N SER A 1 7.55 -11.48 -8.27
CA SER A 1 6.08 -11.33 -8.30
C SER A 1 5.58 -11.32 -9.75
N TRP A 2 4.31 -11.63 -9.93
CA TRP A 2 3.66 -11.65 -11.26
C TRP A 2 3.76 -10.28 -11.96
N SER A 3 3.51 -9.17 -11.26
CA SER A 3 3.63 -7.81 -11.80
C SER A 3 5.04 -7.53 -12.34
N PHE A 4 6.07 -7.92 -11.62
CA PHE A 4 7.46 -7.75 -12.07
C PHE A 4 7.75 -8.53 -13.36
N GLN A 5 7.22 -9.74 -13.51
CA GLN A 5 7.39 -10.52 -14.73
C GLN A 5 6.62 -9.90 -15.91
N ARG A 6 5.41 -9.38 -15.66
CA ARG A 6 4.65 -8.61 -16.64
C ARG A 6 5.45 -7.40 -17.11
N ASP A 7 5.95 -6.59 -16.20
CA ASP A 7 6.67 -5.35 -16.52
C ASP A 7 7.96 -5.64 -17.34
N LYS A 8 8.64 -6.72 -17.02
CA LYS A 8 9.80 -7.19 -17.84
C LYS A 8 9.39 -7.56 -19.27
N ARG A 9 8.25 -8.22 -19.46
CA ARG A 9 7.75 -8.54 -20.80
C ARG A 9 7.37 -7.29 -21.58
N VAL A 10 6.69 -6.33 -20.94
CA VAL A 10 6.34 -5.05 -21.56
C VAL A 10 7.60 -4.27 -21.94
N LEU A 11 8.57 -4.16 -21.05
CA LEU A 11 9.85 -3.51 -21.34
C LEU A 11 10.57 -4.14 -22.55
N SER A 12 10.60 -5.48 -22.64
CA SER A 12 11.18 -6.18 -23.77
C SER A 12 10.43 -5.87 -25.07
N TRP A 13 9.10 -5.85 -25.03
CA TRP A 13 8.27 -5.48 -26.16
C TRP A 13 8.51 -4.03 -26.62
N CYS A 14 8.56 -3.07 -25.69
CA CYS A 14 8.87 -1.67 -25.98
C CYS A 14 10.23 -1.54 -26.68
N ARG A 15 11.27 -2.21 -26.20
CA ARG A 15 12.60 -2.21 -26.82
C ARG A 15 12.57 -2.75 -28.25
N ASN A 16 11.85 -3.85 -28.48
CA ASN A 16 11.73 -4.46 -29.80
C ASN A 16 10.96 -3.58 -30.81
N LYS A 17 10.10 -2.69 -30.29
CA LYS A 17 9.29 -1.77 -31.11
C LYS A 17 9.86 -0.35 -31.19
N GLY A 18 11.00 -0.07 -30.55
CA GLY A 18 11.58 1.27 -30.49
C GLY A 18 10.75 2.27 -29.69
N ILE A 19 9.91 1.78 -28.76
CA ILE A 19 9.06 2.62 -27.89
C ILE A 19 9.85 2.97 -26.64
N GLU A 20 9.86 4.26 -26.27
CA GLU A 20 10.48 4.72 -25.05
C GLU A 20 9.78 4.12 -23.81
N TRP A 21 10.58 3.68 -22.84
CA TRP A 21 10.11 3.18 -21.55
C TRP A 21 10.68 4.02 -20.43
N ALA A 22 9.80 4.71 -19.71
CA ALA A 22 10.15 5.47 -18.52
C ALA A 22 9.63 4.78 -17.26
N GLU A 23 10.48 4.61 -16.25
CA GLU A 23 10.13 4.02 -14.96
C GLU A 23 10.35 5.04 -13.84
N TYR A 24 9.27 5.42 -13.16
CA TYR A 24 9.32 6.39 -12.07
C TYR A 24 9.39 5.70 -10.71
N PRO A 25 10.28 6.17 -9.80
CA PRO A 25 10.38 5.59 -8.46
C PRO A 25 9.07 5.75 -7.70
N HIS A 26 8.51 4.66 -7.23
CA HIS A 26 7.32 4.63 -6.41
C HIS A 26 7.64 4.13 -5.01
N ASN A 27 6.88 4.55 -3.99
CA ASN A 27 7.14 4.23 -2.58
C ASN A 27 8.57 4.64 -2.15
N GLY A 28 9.18 3.95 -1.22
CA GLY A 28 10.57 4.15 -0.82
C GLY A 28 11.47 3.03 -1.30
N VAL A 29 11.21 2.50 -2.51
CA VAL A 29 11.95 1.37 -3.08
C VAL A 29 13.10 1.89 -3.93
N VAL A 30 14.26 1.26 -3.79
CA VAL A 30 15.47 1.55 -4.55
C VAL A 30 15.80 0.33 -5.40
N ARG A 31 15.81 0.50 -6.72
CA ARG A 31 16.10 -0.58 -7.64
C ARG A 31 17.60 -0.95 -7.58
N ARG A 32 17.89 -2.24 -7.67
CA ARG A 32 19.26 -2.80 -7.71
C ARG A 32 20.11 -2.33 -6.52
N LEU A 33 19.54 -2.27 -5.33
CA LEU A 33 20.25 -1.90 -4.12
C LEU A 33 21.22 -3.04 -3.72
N GLY A 34 22.50 -2.76 -3.64
CA GLY A 34 23.53 -3.76 -3.30
C GLY A 34 23.51 -4.14 -1.81
N SER A 35 23.26 -3.18 -0.91
CA SER A 35 23.13 -3.41 0.53
C SER A 35 21.95 -2.66 1.10
N ARG A 36 21.30 -3.23 2.10
CA ARG A 36 20.16 -2.61 2.80
C ARG A 36 20.56 -1.53 3.81
N ASP A 37 21.85 -1.42 4.14
CA ASP A 37 22.32 -0.52 5.20
C ASP A 37 21.98 0.95 4.92
N GLU A 38 22.05 1.36 3.65
CA GLU A 38 21.69 2.71 3.23
C GLU A 38 20.22 2.90 2.88
N TRP A 39 19.43 1.84 2.80
CA TRP A 39 18.06 1.92 2.32
C TRP A 39 17.21 2.92 3.11
N LYS A 40 17.32 2.87 4.45
CA LYS A 40 16.53 3.76 5.31
C LYS A 40 16.83 5.23 5.01
N ARG A 41 18.10 5.58 4.85
CA ARG A 41 18.53 6.95 4.52
C ARG A 41 17.97 7.41 3.17
N ARG A 42 18.08 6.56 2.13
CA ARG A 42 17.55 6.85 0.79
C ARG A 42 16.03 6.99 0.79
N ARG A 43 15.33 6.08 1.46
CA ARG A 43 13.88 6.14 1.63
C ARG A 43 13.46 7.41 2.35
N ASP A 44 14.10 7.76 3.46
CA ASP A 44 13.75 8.92 4.26
C ASP A 44 14.04 10.24 3.51
N LYS A 45 15.09 10.28 2.68
CA LYS A 45 15.34 11.39 1.75
C LYS A 45 14.18 11.53 0.76
N ARG A 46 13.80 10.45 0.09
CA ARG A 46 12.71 10.46 -0.88
C ARG A 46 11.36 10.88 -0.28
N MET A 47 11.06 10.47 0.93
CA MET A 47 9.81 10.86 1.60
C MET A 47 9.75 12.36 1.95
N LYS A 48 10.88 13.06 1.94
CA LYS A 48 10.99 14.52 2.19
C LYS A 48 10.96 15.35 0.91
N GLU A 49 11.14 14.74 -0.26
CA GLU A 49 11.09 15.47 -1.53
C GLU A 49 9.72 16.13 -1.71
N PRO A 50 9.62 17.30 -2.34
CA PRO A 50 8.35 17.96 -2.59
C PRO A 50 7.39 17.05 -3.40
N LEU A 51 6.10 17.18 -3.15
CA LEU A 51 5.09 16.57 -4.00
C LEU A 51 5.12 17.29 -5.36
N SER A 52 4.97 16.50 -6.41
CA SER A 52 4.83 17.07 -7.75
C SER A 52 3.40 17.53 -7.95
N ASP A 53 3.21 18.64 -8.62
CA ASP A 53 1.91 19.05 -9.12
C ASP A 53 1.42 18.11 -10.21
N ALA A 54 0.12 18.10 -10.45
CA ALA A 54 -0.43 17.39 -11.59
C ALA A 54 0.18 17.95 -12.88
N PRO A 55 0.57 17.10 -13.85
CA PRO A 55 1.08 17.59 -15.11
C PRO A 55 -0.03 18.37 -15.84
N PHE A 56 0.34 19.51 -16.40
CA PHE A 56 -0.56 20.25 -17.26
C PHE A 56 -0.62 19.57 -18.64
N PHE A 57 -1.79 19.15 -19.03
CA PHE A 57 -2.05 18.63 -20.38
C PHE A 57 -2.69 19.75 -21.19
N SER A 58 -1.95 20.31 -22.15
CA SER A 58 -2.47 21.37 -23.03
C SER A 58 -3.51 20.87 -24.01
N GLU A 59 -3.37 19.65 -24.49
CA GLU A 59 -4.34 18.95 -25.33
C GLU A 59 -4.28 17.45 -25.02
N GLY A 60 -5.41 16.88 -24.64
CA GLY A 60 -5.53 15.44 -24.46
C GLY A 60 -5.92 14.78 -25.78
N ILE A 61 -5.30 13.66 -26.12
CA ILE A 61 -5.84 12.77 -27.14
C ILE A 61 -7.13 12.18 -26.55
N GLN A 62 -8.27 12.62 -27.09
CA GLN A 62 -9.54 12.02 -26.72
C GLN A 62 -9.66 10.67 -27.43
N PHE A 63 -9.36 9.60 -26.70
CA PHE A 63 -9.78 8.27 -27.14
C PHE A 63 -11.28 8.14 -26.84
N GLY A 64 -12.09 8.20 -27.87
CA GLY A 64 -13.52 7.87 -27.76
C GLY A 64 -13.67 6.39 -27.43
N GLY A 65 -14.38 6.10 -26.36
CA GLY A 65 -14.71 4.73 -25.95
C GLY A 65 -15.27 4.72 -24.52
N GLU A 66 -16.21 3.86 -24.27
CA GLU A 66 -16.71 3.61 -22.92
C GLU A 66 -15.76 2.70 -22.16
N ILE A 67 -15.57 2.98 -20.87
CA ILE A 67 -14.85 2.07 -19.99
C ILE A 67 -15.71 0.81 -19.81
N PRO A 68 -15.23 -0.38 -20.18
CA PRO A 68 -16.02 -1.60 -20.07
C PRO A 68 -16.40 -1.88 -18.62
N GLN A 69 -17.62 -2.34 -18.41
CA GLN A 69 -18.05 -2.81 -17.10
C GLN A 69 -17.40 -4.18 -16.81
N LEU A 70 -17.42 -4.61 -15.55
CA LEU A 70 -16.83 -5.90 -15.17
C LEU A 70 -17.51 -7.07 -15.89
N GLU A 71 -18.80 -6.96 -16.10
CA GLU A 71 -19.63 -7.94 -16.80
C GLU A 71 -19.22 -8.08 -18.27
N ASP A 72 -18.86 -6.99 -18.95
CA ASP A 72 -18.38 -6.99 -20.34
C ASP A 72 -17.04 -7.74 -20.46
N LEU A 73 -16.28 -7.80 -19.37
CA LEU A 73 -15.02 -8.52 -19.25
C LEU A 73 -15.20 -9.95 -18.74
N GLY A 74 -16.43 -10.43 -18.57
CA GLY A 74 -16.74 -11.77 -18.07
C GLY A 74 -16.56 -11.93 -16.56
N PHE A 75 -16.47 -10.84 -15.80
CA PHE A 75 -16.37 -10.89 -14.35
C PHE A 75 -17.71 -10.62 -13.69
N HIS A 76 -18.09 -11.44 -12.74
CA HIS A 76 -19.27 -11.21 -11.90
C HIS A 76 -18.85 -10.56 -10.60
N PRO A 77 -19.23 -9.28 -10.36
CA PRO A 77 -18.83 -8.59 -9.14
C PRO A 77 -19.46 -9.25 -7.91
N ARG A 78 -18.64 -9.73 -6.98
CA ARG A 78 -19.13 -10.15 -5.66
C ARG A 78 -19.64 -8.92 -4.89
N LYS A 79 -20.80 -9.05 -4.25
CA LYS A 79 -21.27 -8.03 -3.30
C LYS A 79 -20.36 -8.07 -2.07
N LEU A 80 -19.41 -7.17 -1.99
CA LEU A 80 -18.60 -6.98 -0.78
C LEU A 80 -19.32 -6.04 0.17
N ALA A 81 -19.39 -6.40 1.45
CA ALA A 81 -20.03 -5.59 2.50
C ALA A 81 -19.37 -4.20 2.63
N MET A 82 -18.07 -4.10 2.33
CA MET A 82 -17.32 -2.84 2.33
C MET A 82 -16.42 -2.78 1.11
N ARG A 83 -16.80 -1.97 0.12
CA ARG A 83 -15.91 -1.59 -0.98
C ARG A 83 -15.31 -0.22 -0.71
N PRO A 84 -13.99 -0.05 -0.82
CA PRO A 84 -13.41 1.30 -0.83
C PRO A 84 -13.90 2.04 -2.08
N VAL A 85 -14.31 3.28 -1.91
CA VAL A 85 -14.64 4.17 -3.04
C VAL A 85 -13.34 4.40 -3.82
N PRO A 86 -13.28 4.18 -5.13
CA PRO A 86 -12.06 4.36 -5.91
C PRO A 86 -11.76 5.84 -6.15
N GLY A 87 -10.53 6.14 -6.55
CA GLY A 87 -10.09 7.46 -6.96
C GLY A 87 -9.20 8.17 -5.96
N GLU A 88 -8.56 9.25 -6.43
CA GLU A 88 -7.64 10.05 -5.62
C GLU A 88 -8.38 10.85 -4.56
N ASP A 89 -9.51 11.47 -4.90
CA ASP A 89 -10.30 12.28 -3.96
C ASP A 89 -10.76 11.44 -2.77
N ALA A 90 -11.28 10.24 -3.03
CA ALA A 90 -11.68 9.30 -1.97
C ALA A 90 -10.47 8.84 -1.11
N ALA A 91 -9.29 8.72 -1.71
CA ALA A 91 -8.07 8.38 -1.00
C ALA A 91 -7.60 9.53 -0.07
N ILE A 92 -7.71 10.76 -0.54
CA ILE A 92 -7.38 11.98 0.22
C ILE A 92 -8.36 12.13 1.37
N GLU A 93 -9.65 12.07 1.11
CA GLU A 93 -10.70 12.13 2.14
C GLU A 93 -10.50 11.05 3.21
N ARG A 94 -10.15 9.83 2.79
CA ARG A 94 -9.85 8.73 3.70
C ARG A 94 -8.63 9.00 4.58
N LEU A 95 -7.57 9.62 4.03
CA LEU A 95 -6.39 10.03 4.78
C LEU A 95 -6.73 11.16 5.76
N GLU A 96 -7.43 12.20 5.33
CA GLU A 96 -7.83 13.33 6.16
C GLU A 96 -8.71 12.87 7.33
N SER A 97 -9.72 12.05 7.07
CA SER A 97 -10.57 11.44 8.10
C SER A 97 -9.74 10.64 9.12
N PHE A 98 -8.70 9.94 8.66
CA PHE A 98 -7.82 9.20 9.56
C PHE A 98 -6.96 10.14 10.40
N LEU A 99 -6.38 11.18 9.80
CA LEU A 99 -5.50 12.13 10.50
C LEU A 99 -6.25 13.05 11.47
N SER A 100 -7.55 13.31 11.23
CA SER A 100 -8.35 14.25 12.03
C SER A 100 -9.28 13.58 13.07
N HIS A 101 -9.77 12.36 12.80
CA HIS A 101 -10.79 11.72 13.63
C HIS A 101 -10.45 10.30 14.06
N ARG A 102 -10.25 9.36 13.09
CA ARG A 102 -10.19 7.93 13.35
C ARG A 102 -8.85 7.44 13.90
N GLY A 103 -7.77 8.16 13.62
CA GLY A 103 -6.40 7.70 13.87
C GLY A 103 -5.95 7.77 15.31
N ARG A 104 -6.69 8.42 16.22
CA ARG A 104 -6.31 8.55 17.64
C ARG A 104 -6.14 7.18 18.31
N GLU A 105 -7.05 6.26 18.06
CA GLU A 105 -7.04 4.92 18.65
C GLU A 105 -6.32 3.88 17.79
N TYR A 106 -5.66 4.28 16.72
CA TYR A 106 -4.99 3.39 15.77
C TYR A 106 -4.07 2.39 16.46
N ARG A 107 -3.24 2.85 17.39
CA ARG A 107 -2.26 2.01 18.08
C ARG A 107 -2.92 0.89 18.90
N ARG A 108 -4.07 1.16 19.49
CA ARG A 108 -4.83 0.19 20.30
C ARG A 108 -5.69 -0.71 19.46
N GLY A 109 -6.25 -0.17 18.36
CA GLY A 109 -7.23 -0.88 17.54
C GLY A 109 -6.66 -1.74 16.44
N ILE A 110 -5.44 -1.46 15.94
CA ILE A 110 -4.93 -2.10 14.72
C ILE A 110 -4.68 -3.62 14.88
N SER A 111 -4.44 -4.11 16.09
CA SER A 111 -4.22 -5.53 16.35
C SER A 111 -5.51 -6.29 16.70
N SER A 112 -6.63 -5.60 16.80
CA SER A 112 -7.94 -6.22 17.05
C SER A 112 -8.69 -6.42 15.75
N PRO A 113 -9.17 -7.64 15.44
CA PRO A 113 -9.94 -7.89 14.21
C PRO A 113 -11.18 -7.00 14.08
N THR A 114 -11.89 -6.75 15.16
CA THR A 114 -13.11 -5.94 15.19
C THR A 114 -12.83 -4.43 15.19
N LEU A 115 -11.87 -3.99 15.98
CA LEU A 115 -11.54 -2.56 16.11
C LEU A 115 -10.72 -2.02 14.94
N SER A 116 -9.96 -2.87 14.25
CA SER A 116 -9.13 -2.46 13.11
C SER A 116 -9.95 -1.88 11.94
N VAL A 117 -11.18 -2.33 11.77
CA VAL A 117 -12.11 -1.77 10.77
C VAL A 117 -12.41 -0.29 11.07
N LYS A 118 -12.63 0.05 12.33
CA LYS A 118 -12.96 1.41 12.77
C LYS A 118 -11.73 2.31 12.89
N HIS A 119 -10.66 1.81 13.48
CA HIS A 119 -9.46 2.60 13.83
C HIS A 119 -8.31 2.45 12.84
N GLY A 120 -8.39 1.50 11.91
CA GLY A 120 -7.42 1.34 10.83
C GLY A 120 -7.47 2.49 9.83
N SER A 121 -6.36 2.75 9.14
CA SER A 121 -6.33 3.81 8.13
C SER A 121 -7.22 3.49 6.92
N GLY A 122 -7.30 2.22 6.53
CA GLY A 122 -8.02 1.78 5.33
C GLY A 122 -7.38 2.25 4.02
N LEU A 123 -6.09 2.62 4.04
CA LEU A 123 -5.39 3.21 2.90
C LEU A 123 -4.69 2.19 2.00
N SER A 124 -4.66 0.91 2.41
CA SER A 124 -3.95 -0.13 1.65
C SER A 124 -4.43 -0.26 0.19
N PRO A 125 -5.72 -0.27 -0.13
CA PRO A 125 -6.19 -0.32 -1.52
C PRO A 125 -5.69 0.87 -2.35
N TYR A 126 -5.72 2.07 -1.80
CA TYR A 126 -5.31 3.29 -2.48
C TYR A 126 -3.80 3.34 -2.77
N PHE A 127 -2.98 2.81 -1.86
CA PHE A 127 -1.56 2.65 -2.13
C PHE A 127 -1.28 1.59 -3.20
N SER A 128 -2.10 0.55 -3.27
CA SER A 128 -1.91 -0.54 -4.24
C SER A 128 -2.34 -0.14 -5.64
N SER A 129 -3.38 0.67 -5.76
CA SER A 129 -3.89 1.19 -7.04
C SER A 129 -3.19 2.47 -7.51
N GLY A 130 -2.34 3.08 -6.66
CA GLY A 130 -1.67 4.34 -7.00
C GLY A 130 -2.51 5.60 -6.77
N CYS A 131 -3.74 5.47 -6.24
CA CYS A 131 -4.61 6.62 -5.94
C CYS A 131 -4.06 7.52 -4.82
N LEU A 132 -3.14 7.02 -4.00
CA LEU A 132 -2.49 7.80 -2.94
C LEU A 132 -0.99 7.63 -2.97
N SER A 133 -0.26 8.74 -3.04
CA SER A 133 1.20 8.75 -2.93
C SER A 133 1.64 8.39 -1.50
N MET A 134 2.58 7.45 -1.38
CA MET A 134 3.23 7.14 -0.10
C MET A 134 3.90 8.37 0.51
N ARG A 135 4.51 9.20 -0.32
CA ARG A 135 5.18 10.43 0.09
C ARG A 135 4.20 11.43 0.69
N ARG A 136 3.04 11.64 0.06
CA ARG A 136 1.95 12.46 0.58
C ARG A 136 1.51 11.98 1.96
N ALA A 137 1.18 10.71 2.10
CA ALA A 137 0.74 10.15 3.37
C ALA A 137 1.77 10.30 4.49
N VAL A 138 3.06 10.14 4.20
CA VAL A 138 4.15 10.34 5.18
C VAL A 138 4.28 11.81 5.58
N GLN A 139 4.20 12.74 4.61
CA GLN A 139 4.34 14.17 4.86
C GLN A 139 3.15 14.71 5.66
N GLU A 140 1.93 14.41 5.25
CA GLU A 140 0.71 14.83 5.96
C GLU A 140 0.64 14.27 7.37
N THR A 141 0.99 12.98 7.55
CA THR A 141 1.09 12.39 8.90
C THR A 141 2.13 13.11 9.76
N THR A 142 3.28 13.47 9.17
CA THR A 142 4.35 14.17 9.89
C THR A 142 3.93 15.58 10.27
N SER A 143 3.29 16.29 9.35
CA SER A 143 2.74 17.63 9.58
C SER A 143 1.65 17.62 10.67
N ARG A 144 0.76 16.62 10.64
CA ARG A 144 -0.27 16.46 11.67
C ARG A 144 0.33 16.19 13.05
N ILE A 145 1.36 15.34 13.15
CA ILE A 145 2.08 15.10 14.42
C ILE A 145 2.68 16.40 14.96
N ARG A 146 3.31 17.19 14.09
CA ARG A 146 3.90 18.49 14.47
C ARG A 146 2.81 19.43 14.99
N TRP A 147 1.76 19.61 14.23
CA TRP A 147 0.64 20.47 14.59
C TRP A 147 0.02 20.09 15.95
N ILE A 148 -0.18 18.78 16.22
CA ILE A 148 -0.70 18.31 17.52
C ILE A 148 0.25 18.68 18.66
N ARG A 149 1.56 18.63 18.45
CA ARG A 149 2.57 18.99 19.48
C ARG A 149 2.55 20.46 19.80
N GLU A 150 2.32 21.29 18.80
CA GLU A 150 2.26 22.75 18.90
C GLU A 150 0.92 23.21 19.52
N ASN A 151 -0.14 22.45 19.34
CA ASN A 151 -1.51 22.82 19.76
C ASN A 151 -2.06 21.86 20.85
N ARG A 152 -1.23 21.43 21.77
CA ARG A 152 -1.58 20.42 22.80
C ARG A 152 -2.76 20.83 23.68
N SER A 153 -2.92 22.12 23.97
CA SER A 153 -3.95 22.66 24.86
C SER A 153 -5.37 22.55 24.29
N VAL A 154 -5.51 22.50 22.96
CA VAL A 154 -6.81 22.46 22.29
C VAL A 154 -7.16 21.07 21.74
N ILE A 155 -6.26 20.09 21.89
CA ILE A 155 -6.44 18.74 21.37
C ILE A 155 -6.76 17.77 22.51
N GLN A 156 -7.85 17.04 22.37
CA GLN A 156 -8.18 15.97 23.31
C GLN A 156 -7.26 14.76 23.12
N GLY A 157 -6.51 14.39 24.17
CA GLY A 157 -5.61 13.24 24.19
C GLY A 157 -4.43 13.38 23.21
N PRO A 158 -3.64 14.48 23.29
CA PRO A 158 -2.57 14.74 22.32
C PRO A 158 -1.49 13.66 22.29
N ASP A 159 -1.21 13.00 23.42
CA ASP A 159 -0.22 11.93 23.50
C ASP A 159 -0.68 10.67 22.80
N ASP A 160 -1.94 10.30 22.89
CA ASP A 160 -2.51 9.15 22.17
C ASP A 160 -2.46 9.39 20.67
N TRP A 161 -2.79 10.59 20.21
CA TRP A 161 -2.64 11.00 18.82
C TRP A 161 -1.21 10.86 18.33
N VAL A 162 -0.25 11.44 19.04
CA VAL A 162 1.16 11.41 18.64
C VAL A 162 1.69 9.97 18.61
N LYS A 163 1.34 9.14 19.61
CA LYS A 163 1.73 7.73 19.66
C LYS A 163 1.14 6.93 18.51
N SER A 164 -0.14 7.13 18.21
CA SER A 164 -0.87 6.44 17.15
C SER A 164 -0.36 6.82 15.76
N LEU A 165 -0.25 8.11 15.46
CA LEU A 165 0.27 8.57 14.17
C LEU A 165 1.75 8.24 13.97
N SER A 166 2.54 8.22 15.04
CA SER A 166 3.93 7.73 14.97
C SER A 166 4.00 6.23 14.68
N SER A 167 3.07 5.44 15.23
CA SER A 167 2.94 4.02 14.90
C SER A 167 2.52 3.82 13.45
N PHE A 168 1.55 4.58 12.96
CA PHE A 168 1.12 4.56 11.56
C PHE A 168 2.28 4.90 10.61
N ARG A 169 3.02 5.98 10.87
CA ARG A 169 4.19 6.36 10.08
C ARG A 169 5.24 5.26 9.99
N ARG A 170 5.47 4.51 11.09
CA ARG A 170 6.35 3.33 11.06
C ARG A 170 5.79 2.22 10.17
N ARG A 171 4.48 1.99 10.17
CA ARG A 171 3.84 1.00 9.29
C ARG A 171 3.95 1.37 7.81
N LEU A 172 3.89 2.66 7.47
CA LEU A 172 4.18 3.14 6.12
C LEU A 172 5.63 2.81 5.70
N ALA A 173 6.58 2.94 6.64
CA ALA A 173 7.96 2.54 6.38
C ALA A 173 8.09 1.00 6.22
N TRP A 174 7.35 0.22 6.99
CA TRP A 174 7.34 -1.24 6.84
C TRP A 174 6.82 -1.68 5.47
N ARG A 175 5.79 -1.02 4.95
CA ARG A 175 5.31 -1.30 3.59
C ARG A 175 6.44 -1.15 2.56
N CYS A 176 7.14 -0.02 2.60
CA CYS A 176 8.31 0.19 1.73
C CYS A 176 9.41 -0.85 1.96
N HIS A 177 9.65 -1.22 3.21
CA HIS A 177 10.65 -2.22 3.59
C HIS A 177 10.35 -3.60 3.00
N PHE A 178 9.10 -4.06 3.07
CA PHE A 178 8.73 -5.36 2.51
C PHE A 178 8.78 -5.37 0.99
N ILE A 179 8.37 -4.28 0.33
CA ILE A 179 8.51 -4.16 -1.13
C ILE A 179 9.99 -4.15 -1.53
N GLN A 180 10.83 -3.42 -0.79
CA GLN A 180 12.29 -3.43 -1.02
C GLN A 180 12.89 -4.83 -0.83
N LYS A 181 12.40 -5.58 0.15
CA LYS A 181 12.84 -6.96 0.37
C LYS A 181 12.51 -7.85 -0.82
N MET A 182 11.30 -7.77 -1.36
CA MET A 182 10.90 -8.50 -2.56
C MET A 182 11.65 -8.04 -3.82
N GLU A 183 12.06 -6.77 -3.89
CA GLU A 183 12.92 -6.27 -4.98
C GLU A 183 14.31 -6.91 -4.96
N MET A 184 14.87 -7.11 -3.78
CA MET A 184 16.21 -7.70 -3.60
C MET A 184 16.18 -9.23 -3.66
N GLU A 185 15.07 -9.84 -3.24
CA GLU A 185 14.86 -11.28 -3.16
C GLU A 185 13.57 -11.65 -3.92
N PRO A 186 13.58 -11.64 -5.25
CA PRO A 186 12.35 -11.72 -6.08
C PRO A 186 11.62 -13.07 -5.99
N ASN A 187 12.21 -14.08 -5.37
CA ASN A 187 11.59 -15.41 -5.18
C ASN A 187 10.91 -15.58 -3.83
N LEU A 188 10.81 -14.55 -2.99
CA LEU A 188 10.19 -14.63 -1.65
C LEU A 188 8.70 -15.01 -1.67
N ASP A 189 8.04 -14.86 -2.80
CA ASP A 189 6.66 -15.31 -3.01
C ASP A 189 6.54 -16.80 -3.34
N LEU A 190 7.64 -17.47 -3.60
CA LEU A 190 7.68 -18.89 -3.97
C LEU A 190 8.47 -19.77 -2.98
N VAL A 191 9.49 -19.21 -2.35
CA VAL A 191 10.45 -19.93 -1.52
C VAL A 191 10.54 -19.25 -0.16
N ALA A 192 10.51 -20.03 0.92
CA ALA A 192 10.69 -19.50 2.26
C ALA A 192 12.09 -18.93 2.44
N GLN A 193 12.21 -17.79 3.13
CA GLN A 193 13.50 -17.15 3.40
C GLN A 193 14.44 -18.02 4.22
N ASN A 194 13.89 -18.85 5.09
CA ASN A 194 14.66 -19.83 5.86
C ASN A 194 14.64 -21.18 5.11
N PRO A 195 15.79 -21.68 4.63
CA PRO A 195 15.83 -22.95 3.90
C PRO A 195 15.37 -24.17 4.71
N VAL A 196 15.46 -24.11 6.03
CA VAL A 196 14.98 -25.18 6.91
C VAL A 196 13.44 -25.24 6.89
N ILE A 197 12.80 -24.08 6.99
CA ILE A 197 11.33 -23.95 6.89
C ILE A 197 10.88 -24.37 5.49
N ASP A 198 11.58 -23.95 4.45
CA ASP A 198 11.24 -24.26 3.07
C ASP A 198 11.23 -25.78 2.80
N ARG A 199 12.21 -26.49 3.32
CA ARG A 199 12.32 -27.95 3.17
C ARG A 199 11.32 -28.74 4.02
N ASN A 200 10.89 -28.20 5.15
CA ASN A 200 10.04 -28.91 6.11
C ASN A 200 8.58 -28.43 6.11
N LEU A 201 8.26 -27.35 5.39
CA LEU A 201 6.91 -26.85 5.29
C LEU A 201 6.10 -27.75 4.35
N ARG A 202 4.99 -28.29 4.85
CA ARG A 202 4.00 -28.98 4.01
C ARG A 202 3.44 -28.00 2.98
N ARG A 203 3.57 -28.35 1.70
CA ARG A 203 3.07 -27.55 0.57
C ARG A 203 2.00 -28.31 -0.23
N GLU A 204 1.49 -29.39 0.32
CA GLU A 204 0.35 -30.08 -0.27
C GLU A 204 -0.88 -29.18 -0.15
N LEU A 205 -1.48 -28.91 -1.30
CA LEU A 205 -2.72 -28.15 -1.37
C LEU A 205 -3.83 -29.04 -0.79
N ASP A 206 -4.53 -28.51 0.20
CA ASP A 206 -5.74 -29.12 0.77
C ASP A 206 -6.90 -28.21 0.35
N ASP A 207 -7.55 -28.55 -0.74
CA ASP A 207 -8.59 -27.74 -1.35
C ASP A 207 -9.76 -27.51 -0.40
N ASP A 208 -10.16 -28.51 0.39
CA ASP A 208 -11.23 -28.38 1.38
C ASP A 208 -10.91 -27.36 2.46
N ARG A 209 -9.69 -27.40 2.99
CA ARG A 209 -9.25 -26.42 4.00
C ARG A 209 -9.12 -25.03 3.41
N PHE A 210 -8.66 -24.94 2.16
CA PHE A 210 -8.53 -23.67 1.47
C PHE A 210 -9.90 -23.01 1.21
N GLU A 211 -10.90 -23.78 0.74
CA GLU A 211 -12.25 -23.27 0.53
C GLU A 211 -12.90 -22.85 1.88
N ARG A 212 -12.77 -23.66 2.92
CA ARG A 212 -13.24 -23.28 4.27
C ARG A 212 -12.58 -21.99 4.78
N TRP A 213 -11.29 -21.82 4.53
CA TRP A 213 -10.59 -20.61 4.90
C TRP A 213 -11.09 -19.39 4.10
N LYS A 214 -11.33 -19.54 2.80
CA LYS A 214 -11.91 -18.50 1.94
C LYS A 214 -13.28 -18.03 2.43
N ASP A 215 -14.08 -18.97 2.87
CA ASP A 215 -15.46 -18.74 3.30
C ASP A 215 -15.56 -18.33 4.78
N GLY A 216 -14.44 -18.27 5.49
CA GLY A 216 -14.41 -17.98 6.93
C GLY A 216 -14.96 -19.11 7.81
N ASN A 217 -15.05 -20.34 7.28
CA ASN A 217 -15.63 -21.51 7.94
C ASN A 217 -14.55 -22.54 8.33
N THR A 218 -13.52 -22.08 9.01
CA THR A 218 -12.39 -22.95 9.42
C THR A 218 -12.69 -23.81 10.64
N GLY A 219 -13.75 -23.50 11.38
CA GLY A 219 -14.05 -24.13 12.67
C GLY A 219 -13.20 -23.57 13.84
N TRP A 220 -12.32 -22.62 13.58
CA TRP A 220 -11.55 -21.91 14.62
C TRP A 220 -12.25 -20.60 14.97
N PRO A 221 -12.60 -20.37 16.24
CA PRO A 221 -13.15 -19.08 16.65
C PRO A 221 -12.06 -18.01 16.56
N LEU A 222 -12.42 -16.84 16.04
CA LEU A 222 -11.59 -15.64 16.07
C LEU A 222 -11.95 -14.79 17.28
#